data_9210fdc3b7d3bfd4029092433689fdae
#
_entry.id   9210fdc3b7d3bfd4029092433689fdae
#
_cell.length_a   1.000
_cell.length_b   1.000
_cell.length_c   1.000
_cell.angle_alpha   90.00
_cell.angle_beta   90.00
_cell.angle_gamma   90.00
#
_symmetry.space_group_name_H-M   'P 1'
#
loop_
_entity.id
_entity.type
_entity.pdbx_description
1 polymer ?
#
loop_
_entity_poly.entity_id
_entity_poly.type
_entity_poly.pdbx_seq_one_letter_code
_entity_poly.pdbx_strand_id
1 'polypeptide(L)'
;NDNLAEVLKTDPKRVCGIKVFMGSSTGNMLVDNREVLEAVFKESPMIVATHCEDEQTIRRNTEQARALFGEAVPINHHPVIRSAEACYRSSSMAVELAEKWNTRLHILHISTAKEVGLFRNDIPTTWL
;
A
#
# COMPACT_ATOMS: atom_id res chain seq x y z
N ASN A 1 -4.95 -11.22 -6.48
CA ASN A 1 -4.83 -12.22 -5.40
C ASN A 1 -4.61 -13.65 -5.92
N ASP A 2 -4.85 -13.90 -7.20
CA ASP A 2 -4.87 -15.24 -7.83
C ASP A 2 -3.63 -15.55 -8.70
N ASN A 3 -2.74 -14.58 -8.90
CA ASN A 3 -1.56 -14.70 -9.75
C ASN A 3 -0.22 -14.70 -8.97
N LEU A 4 -0.25 -14.87 -7.65
CA LEU A 4 0.94 -14.83 -6.80
C LEU A 4 2.05 -15.76 -7.29
N ALA A 5 1.70 -17.01 -7.62
CA ALA A 5 2.68 -17.99 -8.10
C ALA A 5 3.41 -17.55 -9.39
N GLU A 6 2.75 -16.82 -10.28
CA GLU A 6 3.37 -16.26 -11.49
C GLU A 6 4.24 -15.05 -11.18
N VAL A 7 3.78 -14.19 -10.27
CA VAL A 7 4.55 -13.02 -9.82
C VAL A 7 5.88 -13.45 -9.19
N LEU A 8 5.87 -14.49 -8.37
CA LEU A 8 7.07 -15.01 -7.70
C LEU A 8 8.09 -15.69 -8.64
N LYS A 9 7.67 -16.09 -9.86
CA LYS A 9 8.57 -16.59 -10.90
C LYS A 9 9.30 -15.48 -11.68
N THR A 10 9.02 -14.22 -11.37
CA THR A 10 9.59 -13.08 -12.08
C THR A 10 11.11 -13.04 -11.94
N ASP A 11 11.81 -12.96 -13.06
CA ASP A 11 13.28 -12.93 -13.10
C ASP A 11 13.81 -11.54 -12.68
N PRO A 12 14.56 -11.43 -11.56
CA PRO A 12 15.10 -10.16 -11.08
C PRO A 12 16.16 -9.53 -12.00
N LYS A 13 16.64 -10.26 -12.99
CA LYS A 13 17.54 -9.72 -14.03
C LYS A 13 16.79 -8.95 -15.12
N ARG A 14 15.48 -9.14 -15.22
CA ARG A 14 14.65 -8.57 -16.30
C ARG A 14 13.74 -7.45 -15.83
N VAL A 15 13.40 -7.39 -14.52
CA VAL A 15 12.53 -6.39 -13.94
C VAL A 15 13.12 -5.85 -12.63
N CYS A 16 12.79 -4.60 -12.30
CA CYS A 16 13.35 -3.92 -11.12
C CYS A 16 12.67 -4.29 -9.80
N GLY A 17 11.44 -4.81 -9.82
CA GLY A 17 10.70 -5.13 -8.60
C GLY A 17 9.27 -5.58 -8.86
N ILE A 18 8.56 -5.91 -7.78
CA ILE A 18 7.16 -6.30 -7.78
C ILE A 18 6.33 -5.12 -7.31
N LYS A 19 5.36 -4.68 -8.13
CA LYS A 19 4.42 -3.61 -7.74
C LYS A 19 3.18 -4.21 -7.11
N VAL A 20 2.81 -3.70 -5.93
CA VAL A 20 1.62 -4.10 -5.17
C VAL A 20 0.72 -2.89 -4.94
N PHE A 21 -0.56 -3.03 -5.21
CA PHE A 21 -1.60 -2.07 -4.86
C PHE A 21 -2.29 -2.52 -3.57
N MET A 22 -1.96 -1.88 -2.44
CA MET A 22 -2.55 -2.15 -1.14
C MET A 22 -3.82 -1.33 -0.87
N GLY A 23 -4.28 -0.56 -1.85
CA GLY A 23 -5.50 0.24 -1.81
C GLY A 23 -5.75 0.95 -3.12
N SER A 24 -6.96 1.46 -3.32
CA SER A 24 -7.36 2.37 -4.42
C SER A 24 -6.87 1.94 -5.80
N SER A 25 -7.08 0.68 -6.16
CA SER A 25 -6.72 0.16 -7.47
C SER A 25 -7.94 0.03 -8.37
N THR A 26 -7.71 0.12 -9.68
CA THR A 26 -8.72 -0.15 -10.70
C THR A 26 -8.73 -1.62 -11.11
N GLY A 27 -9.89 -2.14 -11.48
CA GLY A 27 -10.04 -3.55 -11.86
C GLY A 27 -9.80 -4.51 -10.70
N ASN A 28 -9.10 -5.61 -10.94
CA ASN A 28 -8.81 -6.67 -9.97
C ASN A 28 -7.38 -6.66 -9.41
N MET A 29 -6.67 -5.53 -9.52
CA MET A 29 -5.26 -5.43 -9.10
C MET A 29 -5.09 -5.17 -7.60
N LEU A 30 -6.18 -4.88 -6.88
CA LEU A 30 -6.14 -4.64 -5.43
C LEU A 30 -5.69 -5.91 -4.68
N VAL A 31 -4.71 -5.76 -3.82
CA VAL A 31 -4.24 -6.81 -2.90
C VAL A 31 -4.50 -6.32 -1.48
N ASP A 32 -5.69 -6.63 -0.97
CA ASP A 32 -6.15 -6.28 0.37
C ASP A 32 -6.24 -7.51 1.32
N ASN A 33 -6.01 -8.69 0.79
CA ASN A 33 -5.92 -9.92 1.58
C ASN A 33 -4.55 -9.99 2.28
N ARG A 34 -4.58 -10.00 3.63
CA ARG A 34 -3.36 -10.00 4.45
C ARG A 34 -2.48 -11.24 4.21
N GLU A 35 -3.06 -12.40 3.99
CA GLU A 35 -2.31 -13.64 3.74
C GLU A 35 -1.55 -13.57 2.42
N VAL A 36 -2.18 -13.02 1.38
CA VAL A 36 -1.55 -12.81 0.07
C VAL A 36 -0.43 -11.76 0.17
N LEU A 37 -0.68 -10.65 0.87
CA LEU A 37 0.35 -9.64 1.13
C LEU A 37 1.53 -10.25 1.87
N GLU A 38 1.28 -11.01 2.94
CA GLU A 38 2.32 -11.66 3.71
C GLU A 38 3.15 -12.64 2.86
N ALA A 39 2.51 -13.41 1.98
CA ALA A 39 3.21 -14.30 1.06
C ALA A 39 4.07 -13.52 0.05
N VAL A 40 3.57 -12.40 -0.51
CA VAL A 40 4.37 -11.53 -1.39
C VAL A 40 5.61 -11.02 -0.68
N PHE A 41 5.47 -10.49 0.53
CA PHE A 41 6.60 -9.95 1.30
C PHE A 41 7.60 -11.05 1.70
N LYS A 42 7.11 -12.20 2.14
CA LYS A 42 7.94 -13.33 2.58
C LYS A 42 8.75 -13.94 1.44
N GLU A 43 8.15 -14.07 0.26
CA GLU A 43 8.70 -14.89 -0.82
C GLU A 43 9.29 -14.06 -1.96
N SER A 44 9.15 -12.73 -1.94
CA SER A 44 9.67 -11.88 -3.02
C SER A 44 11.20 -11.93 -3.10
N PRO A 45 11.77 -12.30 -4.27
CA PRO A 45 13.22 -12.29 -4.46
C PRO A 45 13.78 -10.89 -4.75
N MET A 46 12.91 -9.86 -4.83
CA MET A 46 13.28 -8.51 -5.25
C MET A 46 12.53 -7.46 -4.43
N ILE A 47 12.81 -6.17 -4.72
CA ILE A 47 12.12 -5.06 -4.07
C ILE A 47 10.62 -5.13 -4.30
N VAL A 48 9.85 -4.89 -3.24
CA VAL A 48 8.38 -4.75 -3.30
C VAL A 48 8.06 -3.26 -3.28
N ALA A 49 7.45 -2.76 -4.34
CA ALA A 49 7.01 -1.38 -4.46
C ALA A 49 5.50 -1.29 -4.19
N THR A 50 5.08 -0.52 -3.20
CA THR A 50 3.68 -0.47 -2.76
C THR A 50 3.03 0.88 -2.99
N HIS A 51 1.77 0.86 -3.45
CA HIS A 51 0.83 1.96 -3.29
C HIS A 51 0.03 1.69 -2.02
N CYS A 52 0.12 2.60 -1.04
CA CYS A 52 -0.40 2.40 0.30
C CYS A 52 -1.56 3.35 0.62
N GLU A 53 -2.77 2.80 0.64
CA GLU A 53 -3.96 3.46 1.17
C GLU A 53 -4.90 2.40 1.76
N ASP A 54 -5.40 2.63 2.98
CA ASP A 54 -6.31 1.69 3.65
C ASP A 54 -7.72 1.79 3.07
N GLU A 55 -8.11 0.80 2.29
CA GLU A 55 -9.39 0.75 1.57
C GLU A 55 -10.60 0.85 2.53
N GLN A 56 -10.52 0.25 3.71
CA GLN A 56 -11.61 0.31 4.69
C GLN A 56 -11.82 1.74 5.20
N THR A 57 -10.73 2.46 5.47
CA THR A 57 -10.79 3.86 5.88
C THR A 57 -11.37 4.73 4.76
N ILE A 58 -10.93 4.51 3.50
CA ILE A 58 -11.46 5.25 2.35
C ILE A 58 -12.96 5.01 2.16
N ARG A 59 -13.42 3.76 2.23
CA ARG A 59 -14.85 3.42 2.10
C ARG A 59 -15.68 4.10 3.18
N ARG A 60 -15.27 4.00 4.44
CA ARG A 60 -15.96 4.67 5.57
C ARG A 60 -16.03 6.19 5.35
N ASN A 61 -14.91 6.81 4.98
CA ASN A 61 -14.87 8.25 4.74
C ASN A 61 -15.73 8.66 3.54
N THR A 62 -15.78 7.84 2.50
CA THR A 62 -16.65 8.05 1.34
C THR A 62 -18.13 7.99 1.73
N GLU A 63 -18.53 7.00 2.52
CA GLU A 63 -19.89 6.88 3.03
C GLU A 63 -20.30 8.09 3.89
N GLN A 64 -19.41 8.56 4.75
CA GLN A 64 -19.62 9.77 5.54
C GLN A 64 -19.77 11.01 4.65
N ALA A 65 -18.93 11.18 3.64
CA ALA A 65 -19.03 12.29 2.70
C ALA A 65 -20.35 12.24 1.91
N ARG A 66 -20.76 11.06 1.44
CA ARG A 66 -22.05 10.88 0.74
C ARG A 66 -23.24 11.14 1.65
N ALA A 67 -23.18 10.79 2.91
CA ALA A 67 -24.22 11.10 3.88
C ALA A 67 -24.43 12.61 4.08
N LEU A 68 -23.34 13.40 3.94
CA LEU A 68 -23.39 14.87 4.09
C LEU A 68 -23.76 15.60 2.79
N PHE A 69 -23.27 15.13 1.64
CA PHE A 69 -23.33 15.85 0.37
C PHE A 69 -24.15 15.14 -0.73
N GLY A 70 -24.67 13.95 -0.44
CA GLY A 70 -25.27 13.09 -1.47
C GLY A 70 -24.25 12.60 -2.50
N GLU A 71 -24.67 12.39 -3.74
CA GLU A 71 -23.78 11.91 -4.82
C GLU A 71 -22.81 12.99 -5.33
N ALA A 72 -23.07 14.26 -5.08
CA ALA A 72 -22.26 15.39 -5.53
C ALA A 72 -21.25 15.83 -4.47
N VAL A 73 -20.41 14.91 -4.01
CA VAL A 73 -19.35 15.24 -3.04
C VAL A 73 -18.38 16.27 -3.61
N PRO A 74 -18.18 17.43 -2.95
CA PRO A 74 -17.27 18.45 -3.43
C PRO A 74 -15.82 17.96 -3.54
N ILE A 75 -15.08 18.39 -4.57
CA ILE A 75 -13.70 17.95 -4.82
C ILE A 75 -12.72 18.26 -3.66
N ASN A 76 -12.97 19.31 -2.89
CA ASN A 76 -12.16 19.64 -1.70
C ASN A 76 -12.29 18.61 -0.57
N HIS A 77 -13.24 17.67 -0.63
CA HIS A 77 -13.36 16.53 0.28
C HIS A 77 -12.46 15.33 -0.12
N HIS A 78 -11.85 15.36 -1.30
CA HIS A 78 -10.94 14.30 -1.72
C HIS A 78 -9.84 14.01 -0.68
N PRO A 79 -9.10 14.99 -0.12
CA PRO A 79 -8.09 14.71 0.90
C PRO A 79 -8.67 14.29 2.27
N VAL A 80 -9.97 14.51 2.52
CA VAL A 80 -10.66 13.99 3.70
C VAL A 80 -11.01 12.52 3.52
N ILE A 81 -11.45 12.15 2.33
CA ILE A 81 -11.78 10.76 1.98
C ILE A 81 -10.51 9.92 1.94
N ARG A 82 -9.51 10.33 1.13
CA ARG A 82 -8.19 9.71 1.03
C ARG A 82 -7.24 10.38 2.03
N SER A 83 -7.52 10.13 3.29
CA SER A 83 -6.93 10.86 4.41
C SER A 83 -5.49 10.42 4.73
N ALA A 84 -4.75 11.27 5.43
CA ALA A 84 -3.43 10.93 5.97
C ALA A 84 -3.47 9.67 6.86
N GLU A 85 -4.60 9.41 7.52
CA GLU A 85 -4.78 8.18 8.32
C GLU A 85 -4.87 6.93 7.43
N ALA A 86 -5.57 7.01 6.29
CA ALA A 86 -5.63 5.91 5.33
C ALA A 86 -4.24 5.56 4.77
N CYS A 87 -3.45 6.57 4.41
CA CYS A 87 -2.07 6.37 3.97
C CYS A 87 -1.22 5.75 5.09
N TYR A 88 -1.22 6.33 6.28
CA TYR A 88 -0.41 5.88 7.40
C TYR A 88 -0.69 4.45 7.84
N ARG A 89 -1.96 4.04 7.90
CA ARG A 89 -2.34 2.66 8.28
C ARG A 89 -1.80 1.64 7.30
N SER A 90 -1.95 1.90 6.01
CA SER A 90 -1.46 1.00 4.96
C SER A 90 0.07 0.98 4.90
N SER A 91 0.72 2.15 4.98
CA SER A 91 2.18 2.26 5.00
C SER A 91 2.80 1.59 6.23
N SER A 92 2.19 1.75 7.42
CA SER A 92 2.64 1.07 8.65
C SER A 92 2.58 -0.46 8.49
N MET A 93 1.51 -0.99 7.92
CA MET A 93 1.39 -2.43 7.67
C MET A 93 2.44 -2.92 6.68
N ALA A 94 2.73 -2.15 5.63
CA ALA A 94 3.79 -2.50 4.68
C ALA A 94 5.17 -2.55 5.34
N VAL A 95 5.48 -1.57 6.21
CA VAL A 95 6.73 -1.53 6.99
C VAL A 95 6.81 -2.72 7.94
N GLU A 96 5.75 -3.03 8.70
CA GLU A 96 5.70 -4.19 9.59
C GLU A 96 5.98 -5.51 8.86
N LEU A 97 5.38 -5.70 7.68
CA LEU A 97 5.62 -6.89 6.86
C LEU A 97 7.05 -6.94 6.33
N ALA A 98 7.59 -5.81 5.89
CA ALA A 98 8.97 -5.71 5.40
C ALA A 98 9.98 -6.02 6.51
N GLU A 99 9.78 -5.50 7.72
CA GLU A 99 10.61 -5.81 8.89
C GLU A 99 10.52 -7.30 9.27
N LYS A 100 9.30 -7.84 9.33
CA LYS A 100 9.05 -9.24 9.69
C LYS A 100 9.76 -10.22 8.76
N TRP A 101 9.79 -9.94 7.47
CA TRP A 101 10.28 -10.85 6.44
C TRP A 101 11.62 -10.44 5.83
N ASN A 102 12.22 -9.35 6.34
CA ASN A 102 13.46 -8.78 5.80
C ASN A 102 13.36 -8.46 4.29
N THR A 103 12.22 -7.94 3.86
CA THR A 103 11.92 -7.63 2.48
C THR A 103 12.35 -6.20 2.15
N ARG A 104 13.00 -6.00 1.02
CA ARG A 104 13.27 -4.64 0.52
C ARG A 104 11.96 -4.00 0.09
N LEU A 105 11.59 -2.90 0.74
CA LEU A 105 10.34 -2.18 0.52
C LEU A 105 10.60 -0.80 -0.09
N HIS A 106 9.77 -0.43 -1.07
CA HIS A 106 9.68 0.94 -1.58
C HIS A 106 8.22 1.39 -1.51
N ILE A 107 7.91 2.33 -0.63
CA ILE A 107 6.57 2.95 -0.58
C ILE A 107 6.56 4.12 -1.54
N LEU A 108 5.64 4.08 -2.49
CA LEU A 108 5.52 5.07 -3.55
C LEU A 108 4.85 6.35 -3.03
N HIS A 109 5.25 7.49 -3.60
CA HIS A 109 4.58 8.80 -3.47
C HIS A 109 4.11 9.15 -2.05
N ILE A 110 4.98 9.01 -1.06
CA ILE A 110 4.73 9.46 0.32
C ILE A 110 4.31 10.93 0.29
N SER A 111 3.16 11.23 0.88
CA SER A 111 2.53 12.54 0.81
C SER A 111 2.17 13.14 2.17
N THR A 112 2.43 12.41 3.27
CA THR A 112 2.07 12.87 4.62
C THR A 112 3.27 12.89 5.54
N ALA A 113 3.37 13.92 6.39
CA ALA A 113 4.44 14.05 7.37
C ALA A 113 4.45 12.88 8.38
N LYS A 114 3.27 12.31 8.69
CA LYS A 114 3.12 11.18 9.61
C LYS A 114 3.83 9.93 9.08
N GLU A 115 3.77 9.68 7.79
CA GLU A 115 4.43 8.54 7.15
C GLU A 115 5.95 8.63 7.17
N VAL A 116 6.50 9.85 7.09
CA VAL A 116 7.96 10.06 7.13
C VAL A 116 8.59 9.46 8.38
N GLY A 117 7.87 9.47 9.51
CA GLY A 117 8.32 8.85 10.76
C GLY A 117 8.45 7.31 10.73
N LEU A 118 7.92 6.64 9.71
CA LEU A 118 8.07 5.19 9.53
C LEU A 118 9.44 4.80 8.99
N PHE A 119 10.16 5.73 8.35
CA PHE A 119 11.42 5.45 7.69
C PHE A 119 12.59 5.73 8.65
N ARG A 120 13.45 4.72 8.82
CA ARG A 120 14.59 4.76 9.72
C ARG A 120 15.84 4.30 8.98
N ASN A 121 16.99 4.95 9.27
CA ASN A 121 18.27 4.61 8.63
C ASN A 121 18.90 3.33 9.17
N ASP A 122 18.40 2.82 10.29
CA ASP A 122 18.89 1.60 10.95
C ASP A 122 18.22 0.31 10.44
N ILE A 123 17.23 0.45 9.54
CA ILE A 123 16.56 -0.69 8.92
C ILE A 123 17.01 -0.78 7.45
N PRO A 124 17.78 -1.84 7.09
CA PRO A 124 18.31 -1.99 5.72
C PRO A 124 17.24 -2.24 4.65
N THR A 125 15.98 -2.38 5.05
CA THR A 125 14.90 -2.88 4.21
C THR A 125 14.00 -1.80 3.62
N THR A 126 14.00 -0.58 4.17
CA THR A 126 13.14 0.51 3.70
C THR A 126 13.92 1.52 2.88
N TRP A 127 13.54 1.70 1.63
CA TRP A 127 14.03 2.75 0.73
C TRP A 127 12.88 3.69 0.39
N LEU A 128 13.14 4.99 0.46
CA LEU A 128 12.27 6.03 -0.08
C LEU A 128 12.34 6.05 -1.61
#